data_60c572beec9b74b24d8d2031c1564d3c
#
_entry.id   60c572beec9b74b24d8d2031c1564d3c
#
_cell.length_a   1.000
_cell.length_b   1.000
_cell.length_c   1.000
_cell.angle_alpha   90.00
_cell.angle_beta   90.00
_cell.angle_gamma   90.00
#
_symmetry.space_group_name_H-M   'P 1'
#
loop_
_entity.id
_entity.type
_entity.pdbx_description
1 polymer ?
#
loop_
_entity_poly.entity_id
_entity_poly.type
_entity_poly.pdbx_seq_one_letter_code
_entity_poly.pdbx_strand_id
1 'polypeptide(L)'
;MKRFLPDEAATIAFGQEVLAALPADLAGWTLLLRGELGAGKSTFARALIRAAGHDGPVPSPTYTLVEPYSLSRGKIYHVDLYRVSDEEELRYLGWNELDNGCRIVEWPDRAPGITEQADLSLTLTYDGDVRTADLFGLSGRGKALEYRLTLKVSVTLE
;
A
#
# COMPACT_ATOMS: atom_id res chain seq x y z
N MET A 1 -3.85 -8.52 10.99
CA MET A 1 -4.28 -7.48 11.96
C MET A 1 -5.47 -6.74 11.39
N LYS A 2 -6.54 -6.54 12.17
CA LYS A 2 -7.73 -5.78 11.73
C LYS A 2 -7.77 -4.40 12.37
N ARG A 3 -8.22 -3.39 11.61
CA ARG A 3 -8.40 -2.03 12.07
C ARG A 3 -9.74 -1.49 11.58
N PHE A 4 -10.53 -0.95 12.51
CA PHE A 4 -11.75 -0.22 12.20
C PHE A 4 -11.41 1.23 11.82
N LEU A 5 -11.96 1.70 10.71
CA LEU A 5 -11.73 3.02 10.14
C LEU A 5 -13.07 3.73 9.97
N PRO A 6 -13.52 4.48 10.99
CA PRO A 6 -14.84 5.10 10.98
C PRO A 6 -15.02 6.19 9.92
N ASP A 7 -13.92 6.79 9.45
CA ASP A 7 -13.93 7.89 8.50
C ASP A 7 -12.66 7.94 7.66
N GLU A 8 -12.60 8.90 6.73
CA GLU A 8 -11.42 9.10 5.88
C GLU A 8 -10.18 9.49 6.69
N ALA A 9 -10.35 10.31 7.74
CA ALA A 9 -9.23 10.71 8.59
C ALA A 9 -8.58 9.50 9.26
N ALA A 10 -9.35 8.50 9.66
CA ALA A 10 -8.82 7.24 10.21
C ALA A 10 -8.04 6.43 9.17
N THR A 11 -8.50 6.41 7.91
CA THR A 11 -7.77 5.77 6.81
C THR A 11 -6.44 6.47 6.56
N ILE A 12 -6.43 7.80 6.56
CA ILE A 12 -5.20 8.60 6.41
C ILE A 12 -4.24 8.33 7.56
N ALA A 13 -4.72 8.35 8.80
CA ALA A 13 -3.90 8.06 9.98
C ALA A 13 -3.29 6.67 9.93
N PHE A 14 -4.05 5.69 9.46
CA PHE A 14 -3.54 4.32 9.32
C PHE A 14 -2.44 4.22 8.25
N GLY A 15 -2.57 4.91 7.12
CA GLY A 15 -1.50 5.01 6.12
C GLY A 15 -0.21 5.62 6.69
N GLN A 16 -0.34 6.67 7.51
CA GLN A 16 0.79 7.28 8.21
C GLN A 16 1.46 6.32 9.20
N GLU A 17 0.66 5.54 9.95
CA GLU A 17 1.17 4.54 10.88
C GLU A 17 1.96 3.43 10.16
N VAL A 18 1.43 2.94 9.05
CA VAL A 18 2.11 1.90 8.25
C VAL A 18 3.45 2.43 7.72
N LEU A 19 3.48 3.65 7.19
CA LEU A 19 4.74 4.25 6.75
C LEU A 19 5.75 4.39 7.90
N ALA A 20 5.29 4.84 9.06
CA ALA A 20 6.15 4.99 10.23
C ALA A 20 6.74 3.66 10.71
N ALA A 21 6.06 2.56 10.45
CA ALA A 21 6.52 1.21 10.78
C ALA A 21 7.49 0.62 9.74
N LEU A 22 7.50 1.15 8.52
CA LEU A 22 8.46 0.76 7.48
C LEU A 22 9.87 1.27 7.82
N PRO A 23 10.92 0.59 7.32
CA PRO A 23 12.30 1.02 7.57
C PRO A 23 12.63 2.36 6.90
N ALA A 24 13.75 2.97 7.30
CA ALA A 24 14.21 4.24 6.73
C ALA A 24 14.46 4.14 5.22
N ASP A 25 15.00 3.03 4.75
CA ASP A 25 15.14 2.72 3.32
C ASP A 25 13.96 1.89 2.86
N LEU A 26 13.18 2.43 1.94
CA LEU A 26 11.96 1.80 1.41
C LEU A 26 12.23 0.84 0.24
N ALA A 27 13.46 0.76 -0.26
CA ALA A 27 13.78 -0.06 -1.43
C ALA A 27 13.38 -1.53 -1.24
N GLY A 28 12.79 -2.11 -2.28
CA GLY A 28 12.42 -3.51 -2.34
C GLY A 28 11.14 -3.91 -1.62
N TRP A 29 10.46 -2.99 -0.92
CA TRP A 29 9.18 -3.29 -0.29
C TRP A 29 8.05 -3.30 -1.32
N THR A 30 7.11 -4.22 -1.15
CA THR A 30 5.90 -4.31 -1.97
C THR A 30 4.67 -4.46 -1.08
N LEU A 31 3.75 -3.50 -1.20
CA LEU A 31 2.47 -3.44 -0.51
C LEU A 31 1.35 -3.65 -1.53
N LEU A 32 0.50 -4.64 -1.30
CA LEU A 32 -0.67 -4.91 -2.13
C LEU A 32 -1.92 -4.29 -1.48
N LEU A 33 -2.66 -3.51 -2.24
CA LEU A 33 -3.91 -2.89 -1.80
C LEU A 33 -5.09 -3.55 -2.50
N ARG A 34 -5.93 -4.22 -1.74
CA ARG A 34 -7.12 -4.95 -2.20
C ARG A 34 -8.38 -4.26 -1.72
N GLY A 35 -9.45 -4.40 -2.45
CA GLY A 35 -10.76 -3.87 -2.09
C GLY A 35 -11.53 -3.41 -3.32
N GLU A 36 -12.85 -3.33 -3.17
CA GLU A 36 -13.74 -2.84 -4.21
C GLU A 36 -13.48 -1.37 -4.54
N LEU A 37 -14.04 -0.91 -5.67
CA LEU A 37 -14.01 0.50 -6.03
C LEU A 37 -14.62 1.33 -4.89
N GLY A 38 -13.95 2.42 -4.48
CA GLY A 38 -14.40 3.27 -3.39
C GLY A 38 -14.06 2.77 -1.98
N ALA A 39 -13.36 1.65 -1.84
CA ALA A 39 -12.99 1.11 -0.53
C ALA A 39 -11.95 1.93 0.23
N GLY A 40 -11.24 2.86 -0.46
CA GLY A 40 -10.24 3.73 0.17
C GLY A 40 -8.79 3.39 -0.16
N LYS A 41 -8.54 2.54 -1.16
CA LYS A 41 -7.18 2.16 -1.58
C LYS A 41 -6.34 3.36 -1.98
N SER A 42 -6.89 4.24 -2.83
CA SER A 42 -6.18 5.45 -3.27
C SER A 42 -5.98 6.44 -2.14
N THR A 43 -6.93 6.57 -1.21
CA THR A 43 -6.80 7.40 -0.01
C THR A 43 -5.65 6.92 0.87
N PHE A 44 -5.57 5.61 1.09
CA PHE A 44 -4.48 5.00 1.87
C PHE A 44 -3.12 5.19 1.18
N ALA A 45 -3.02 4.90 -0.12
CA ALA A 45 -1.80 5.09 -0.89
C ALA A 45 -1.31 6.54 -0.85
N ARG A 46 -2.23 7.49 -1.05
CA ARG A 46 -1.93 8.93 -0.99
C ARG A 46 -1.41 9.34 0.37
N ALA A 47 -2.04 8.86 1.44
CA ALA A 47 -1.62 9.15 2.81
C ALA A 47 -0.20 8.67 3.09
N LEU A 48 0.13 7.45 2.62
CA LEU A 48 1.46 6.87 2.76
C LEU A 48 2.51 7.69 1.97
N ILE A 49 2.22 8.04 0.73
CA ILE A 49 3.12 8.83 -0.13
C ILE A 49 3.36 10.22 0.46
N ARG A 50 2.32 10.89 0.95
CA ARG A 50 2.45 12.20 1.60
C ARG A 50 3.22 12.13 2.90
N ALA A 51 2.98 11.12 3.72
CA ALA A 51 3.73 10.90 4.95
C ALA A 51 5.22 10.62 4.69
N ALA A 52 5.54 10.04 3.52
CA ALA A 52 6.92 9.84 3.09
C ALA A 52 7.62 11.12 2.61
N GLY A 53 6.90 12.25 2.55
CA GLY A 53 7.47 13.57 2.26
C GLY A 53 7.07 14.20 0.93
N HIS A 54 6.11 13.62 0.20
CA HIS A 54 5.62 14.22 -1.04
C HIS A 54 4.62 15.34 -0.75
N ASP A 55 4.91 16.56 -1.20
CA ASP A 55 4.08 17.76 -0.95
C ASP A 55 3.11 18.05 -2.10
N GLY A 56 3.32 17.49 -3.27
CA GLY A 56 2.52 17.74 -4.46
C GLY A 56 1.26 16.89 -4.56
N PRO A 57 0.51 17.01 -5.67
CA PRO A 57 -0.64 16.16 -5.94
C PRO A 57 -0.22 14.69 -6.09
N VAL A 58 -1.11 13.79 -5.69
CA VAL A 58 -0.95 12.34 -5.87
C VAL A 58 -2.10 11.85 -6.74
N PRO A 59 -1.94 11.87 -8.08
CA PRO A 59 -2.97 11.41 -9.00
C PRO A 59 -3.13 9.89 -8.93
N SER A 60 -4.34 9.41 -9.24
CA SER A 60 -4.56 7.98 -9.41
C SER A 60 -3.82 7.48 -10.67
N PRO A 61 -3.05 6.38 -10.57
CA PRO A 61 -2.33 5.83 -11.72
C PRO A 61 -3.19 4.92 -12.61
N THR A 62 -4.52 5.04 -12.57
CA THR A 62 -5.43 4.19 -13.36
C THR A 62 -5.11 4.20 -14.85
N TYR A 63 -4.72 5.34 -15.40
CA TYR A 63 -4.39 5.49 -16.83
C TYR A 63 -2.89 5.40 -17.11
N THR A 64 -2.05 5.90 -16.23
CA THR A 64 -0.59 5.89 -16.37
C THR A 64 0.03 4.57 -15.96
N LEU A 65 -0.68 3.75 -15.20
CA LEU A 65 -0.31 2.48 -14.61
C LEU A 65 0.74 2.59 -13.50
N VAL A 66 1.73 3.45 -13.63
CA VAL A 66 2.78 3.69 -12.63
C VAL A 66 3.03 5.19 -12.50
N GLU A 67 2.99 5.68 -11.26
CA GLU A 67 3.40 7.05 -10.89
C GLU A 67 4.58 6.96 -9.92
N PRO A 68 5.77 7.43 -10.34
CA PRO A 68 6.97 7.40 -9.48
C PRO A 68 7.07 8.64 -8.59
N TYR A 69 7.59 8.44 -7.38
CA TYR A 69 7.90 9.51 -6.42
C TYR A 69 9.32 9.32 -5.91
N SER A 70 10.15 10.36 -6.01
CA SER A 70 11.52 10.34 -5.48
C SER A 70 11.56 11.14 -4.18
N LEU A 71 11.79 10.46 -3.06
CA LEU A 71 11.68 11.00 -1.71
C LEU A 71 12.95 10.72 -0.91
N SER A 72 13.11 11.37 0.25
CA SER A 72 14.31 11.22 1.08
C SER A 72 14.54 9.78 1.58
N ARG A 73 13.46 9.02 1.79
CA ARG A 73 13.52 7.60 2.21
C ARG A 73 13.62 6.62 1.04
N GLY A 74 13.82 7.11 -0.17
CA GLY A 74 13.87 6.30 -1.37
C GLY A 74 12.69 6.56 -2.30
N LYS A 75 12.58 5.76 -3.34
CA LYS A 75 11.51 5.87 -4.32
C LYS A 75 10.26 5.14 -3.86
N ILE A 76 9.10 5.68 -4.22
CA ILE A 76 7.82 4.99 -4.15
C ILE A 76 7.24 4.93 -5.56
N TYR A 77 6.78 3.75 -5.94
CA TYR A 77 6.05 3.54 -7.19
C TYR A 77 4.59 3.20 -6.84
N HIS A 78 3.68 4.09 -7.19
CA HIS A 78 2.25 3.85 -7.07
C HIS A 78 1.78 3.19 -8.37
N VAL A 79 1.31 1.96 -8.27
CA VAL A 79 0.94 1.10 -9.40
C VAL A 79 -0.55 0.79 -9.33
N ASP A 80 -1.25 0.86 -10.45
CA ASP A 80 -2.65 0.45 -10.55
C ASP A 80 -2.80 -0.53 -11.72
N LEU A 81 -3.19 -1.75 -11.40
CA LEU A 81 -3.33 -2.84 -12.37
C LEU A 81 -4.77 -3.05 -12.85
N TYR A 82 -5.70 -2.16 -12.50
CA TYR A 82 -7.11 -2.31 -12.86
C TYR A 82 -7.34 -2.58 -14.35
N ARG A 83 -6.58 -1.92 -15.22
CA ARG A 83 -6.69 -2.02 -16.68
C ARG A 83 -5.79 -3.10 -17.30
N VAL A 84 -4.98 -3.76 -16.49
CA VAL A 84 -4.13 -4.86 -16.94
C VAL A 84 -4.98 -6.10 -17.16
N SER A 85 -4.92 -6.68 -18.34
CA SER A 85 -5.69 -7.88 -18.69
C SER A 85 -4.86 -9.16 -18.66
N ASP A 86 -3.53 -9.02 -18.77
CA ASP A 86 -2.59 -10.14 -18.76
C ASP A 86 -1.38 -9.79 -17.90
N GLU A 87 -0.99 -10.71 -17.02
CA GLU A 87 0.16 -10.53 -16.14
C GLU A 87 1.48 -10.28 -16.90
N GLU A 88 1.59 -10.79 -18.12
CA GLU A 88 2.76 -10.53 -18.97
C GLU A 88 2.94 -9.03 -19.29
N GLU A 89 1.88 -8.23 -19.23
CA GLU A 89 1.96 -6.79 -19.42
C GLU A 89 2.86 -6.10 -18.40
N LEU A 90 3.07 -6.70 -17.22
CA LEU A 90 3.99 -6.16 -16.20
C LEU A 90 5.43 -6.04 -16.72
N ARG A 91 5.84 -6.90 -17.64
CA ARG A 91 7.17 -6.83 -18.25
C ARG A 91 7.36 -5.53 -19.03
N TYR A 92 6.29 -5.07 -19.71
CA TYR A 92 6.30 -3.81 -20.46
C TYR A 92 6.25 -2.58 -19.55
N LEU A 93 5.77 -2.74 -18.30
CA LEU A 93 5.80 -1.69 -17.29
C LEU A 93 7.18 -1.55 -16.62
N GLY A 94 8.13 -2.44 -16.92
CA GLY A 94 9.41 -2.46 -16.24
C GLY A 94 9.30 -2.93 -14.79
N TRP A 95 8.44 -3.87 -14.48
CA TRP A 95 8.14 -4.31 -13.11
C TRP A 95 9.39 -4.65 -12.30
N ASN A 96 10.34 -5.35 -12.90
CA ASN A 96 11.56 -5.77 -12.19
C ASN A 96 12.48 -4.60 -11.85
N GLU A 97 12.43 -3.52 -12.63
CA GLU A 97 13.21 -2.31 -12.39
C GLU A 97 12.63 -1.44 -11.27
N LEU A 98 11.39 -1.71 -10.85
CA LEU A 98 10.75 -1.00 -9.74
C LEU A 98 11.18 -1.52 -8.36
N ASP A 99 12.04 -2.49 -8.29
CA ASP A 99 12.56 -3.06 -7.04
C ASP A 99 13.53 -2.12 -6.28
N ASN A 100 14.00 -1.07 -6.94
CA ASN A 100 14.81 -0.02 -6.32
C ASN A 100 14.00 0.94 -5.42
N GLY A 101 12.71 0.74 -5.31
CA GLY A 101 11.81 1.52 -4.47
C GLY A 101 10.74 0.65 -3.81
N CYS A 102 9.85 1.30 -3.08
CA CYS A 102 8.64 0.68 -2.53
C CYS A 102 7.55 0.67 -3.60
N ARG A 103 6.99 -0.49 -3.88
CA ARG A 103 5.85 -0.64 -4.80
C ARG A 103 4.56 -0.69 -3.99
N ILE A 104 3.64 0.25 -4.24
CA ILE A 104 2.29 0.24 -3.70
C ILE A 104 1.37 -0.12 -4.85
N VAL A 105 0.72 -1.27 -4.80
CA VAL A 105 0.01 -1.87 -5.92
C VAL A 105 -1.48 -1.97 -5.62
N GLU A 106 -2.30 -1.25 -6.38
CA GLU A 106 -3.75 -1.40 -6.39
C GLU A 106 -4.16 -2.45 -7.43
N TRP A 107 -5.22 -3.19 -7.14
CA TRP A 107 -5.74 -4.28 -7.99
C TRP A 107 -4.70 -5.39 -8.27
N PRO A 108 -4.03 -5.91 -7.24
CA PRO A 108 -2.98 -6.91 -7.44
C PRO A 108 -3.51 -8.23 -8.00
N ASP A 109 -4.82 -8.49 -7.93
CA ASP A 109 -5.44 -9.71 -8.46
C ASP A 109 -5.35 -9.82 -9.98
N ARG A 110 -5.06 -8.71 -10.67
CA ARG A 110 -4.78 -8.71 -12.11
C ARG A 110 -3.45 -9.37 -12.46
N ALA A 111 -2.55 -9.52 -11.49
CA ALA A 111 -1.24 -10.12 -11.66
C ALA A 111 -0.90 -10.99 -10.43
N PRO A 112 -1.52 -12.18 -10.28
CA PRO A 112 -1.39 -12.99 -9.07
C PRO A 112 0.06 -13.35 -8.69
N GLY A 113 0.95 -13.47 -9.67
CA GLY A 113 2.36 -13.82 -9.44
C GLY A 113 3.13 -12.80 -8.59
N ILE A 114 2.70 -11.53 -8.53
CA ILE A 114 3.35 -10.53 -7.68
C ILE A 114 3.14 -10.76 -6.18
N THR A 115 2.12 -11.53 -5.81
CA THR A 115 1.83 -11.86 -4.41
C THR A 115 2.99 -12.61 -3.76
N GLU A 116 3.69 -13.45 -4.51
CA GLU A 116 4.85 -14.20 -4.02
C GLU A 116 6.03 -13.32 -3.64
N GLN A 117 6.10 -12.13 -4.23
CA GLN A 117 7.17 -11.15 -3.99
C GLN A 117 6.76 -10.07 -3.01
N ALA A 118 5.50 -10.05 -2.56
CA ALA A 118 4.98 -8.99 -1.73
C ALA A 118 5.31 -9.19 -0.25
N ASP A 119 5.42 -8.08 0.46
CA ASP A 119 5.70 -8.06 1.90
C ASP A 119 4.43 -7.90 2.73
N LEU A 120 3.50 -7.07 2.25
CA LEU A 120 2.26 -6.74 2.95
C LEU A 120 1.08 -6.83 1.99
N SER A 121 -0.05 -7.29 2.50
CA SER A 121 -1.34 -7.22 1.82
C SER A 121 -2.35 -6.52 2.72
N LEU A 122 -2.92 -5.43 2.24
CA LEU A 122 -3.98 -4.69 2.91
C LEU A 122 -5.27 -4.87 2.12
N THR A 123 -6.30 -5.40 2.78
CA THR A 123 -7.65 -5.47 2.24
C THR A 123 -8.52 -4.43 2.92
N LEU A 124 -9.11 -3.54 2.13
CA LEU A 124 -10.07 -2.55 2.59
C LEU A 124 -11.49 -2.97 2.18
N THR A 125 -12.38 -3.03 3.16
CA THR A 125 -13.80 -3.28 2.95
C THR A 125 -14.60 -2.10 3.49
N TYR A 126 -15.79 -1.87 2.95
CA TYR A 126 -16.64 -0.77 3.43
C TYR A 126 -18.10 -1.23 3.60
N ASP A 127 -18.76 -0.58 4.56
CA ASP A 127 -20.18 -0.65 4.79
C ASP A 127 -20.66 0.80 5.05
N GLY A 128 -21.34 1.39 4.06
CA GLY A 128 -21.61 2.82 4.07
C GLY A 128 -20.33 3.65 4.09
N ASP A 129 -20.20 4.55 5.06
CA ASP A 129 -19.05 5.43 5.21
C ASP A 129 -17.92 4.81 6.05
N VAL A 130 -18.19 3.69 6.68
CA VAL A 130 -17.24 2.97 7.53
C VAL A 130 -16.36 2.04 6.71
N ARG A 131 -15.08 1.96 7.06
CA ARG A 131 -14.12 1.03 6.46
C ARG A 131 -13.55 0.09 7.51
N THR A 132 -13.13 -1.08 7.04
CA THR A 132 -12.32 -2.01 7.83
C THR A 132 -11.06 -2.34 7.03
N ALA A 133 -9.91 -2.23 7.67
CA ALA A 133 -8.63 -2.62 7.11
C ALA A 133 -8.21 -3.96 7.70
N ASP A 134 -7.79 -4.88 6.84
CA ASP A 134 -7.22 -6.16 7.23
C ASP A 134 -5.81 -6.27 6.64
N LEU A 135 -4.80 -6.13 7.49
CA LEU A 135 -3.39 -6.10 7.10
C LEU A 135 -2.74 -7.44 7.44
N PHE A 136 -2.08 -8.02 6.44
CA PHE A 136 -1.34 -9.27 6.57
C PHE A 136 0.12 -9.08 6.15
N GLY A 137 1.05 -9.57 6.97
CA GLY A 137 2.44 -9.77 6.57
C GLY A 137 2.56 -11.03 5.72
N LEU A 138 3.14 -10.92 4.52
CA LEU A 138 3.34 -12.03 3.59
C LEU A 138 4.76 -12.56 3.63
N SER A 139 5.75 -11.68 3.76
CA SER A 139 7.17 -12.04 3.95
C SER A 139 7.54 -12.07 5.44
N GLY A 140 8.74 -12.55 5.76
CA GLY A 140 9.26 -12.52 7.12
C GLY A 140 9.28 -11.11 7.71
N ARG A 141 9.78 -10.12 6.93
CA ARG A 141 9.80 -8.71 7.36
C ARG A 141 8.42 -8.08 7.40
N GLY A 142 7.51 -8.50 6.51
CA GLY A 142 6.12 -8.06 6.53
C GLY A 142 5.38 -8.55 7.78
N LYS A 143 5.59 -9.79 8.19
CA LYS A 143 5.03 -10.35 9.43
C LYS A 143 5.57 -9.63 10.67
N ALA A 144 6.86 -9.30 10.68
CA ALA A 144 7.47 -8.53 11.76
C ALA A 144 6.86 -7.12 11.87
N LEU A 145 6.60 -6.48 10.74
CA LEU A 145 5.94 -5.16 10.70
C LEU A 145 4.51 -5.25 11.23
N GLU A 146 3.72 -6.21 10.76
CA GLU A 146 2.36 -6.45 11.23
C GLU A 146 2.33 -6.64 12.75
N TYR A 147 3.24 -7.44 13.30
CA TYR A 147 3.34 -7.67 14.73
C TYR A 147 3.62 -6.37 15.51
N ARG A 148 4.54 -5.53 15.03
CA ARG A 148 4.84 -4.23 15.68
C ARG A 148 3.63 -3.30 15.69
N LEU A 149 2.86 -3.26 14.60
CA LEU A 149 1.63 -2.46 14.53
C LEU A 149 0.57 -2.97 15.50
N THR A 150 0.43 -4.29 15.65
CA THR A 150 -0.50 -4.90 16.58
C THR A 150 -0.18 -4.54 18.03
N LEU A 151 1.11 -4.55 18.40
CA LEU A 151 1.55 -4.18 19.75
C LEU A 151 1.25 -2.71 20.08
N LYS A 152 1.42 -1.79 19.13
CA LYS A 152 1.11 -0.36 19.33
C LYS A 152 -0.36 -0.12 19.66
N VAL A 153 -1.26 -0.85 19.04
CA VAL A 153 -2.71 -0.75 19.32
C VAL A 153 -3.02 -1.19 20.74
N SER A 154 -2.39 -2.24 21.22
CA SER A 154 -2.61 -2.77 22.58
C SER A 154 -2.21 -1.77 23.67
N VAL A 155 -1.13 -1.00 23.45
CA VAL A 155 -0.64 0.01 24.41
C VAL A 155 -1.53 1.25 24.44
N THR A 156 -2.21 1.60 23.37
CA THR A 156 -3.07 2.80 23.30
C THR A 156 -4.43 2.59 23.98
N LEU A 157 -4.80 1.33 24.28
CA LEU A 157 -6.07 0.98 24.93
C LEU A 157 -5.96 0.86 26.47
N GLU A 158 -4.77 1.05 27.06
CA GLU A 158 -4.52 1.15 28.51
C GLU A 158 -4.43 2.62 28.97
#